data_b240f82197efd983692e86f382c2a864
#
_entry.id   b240f82197efd983692e86f382c2a864
#
_cell.length_a   1.000
_cell.length_b   1.000
_cell.length_c   1.000
_cell.angle_alpha   90.00
_cell.angle_beta   90.00
_cell.angle_gamma   90.00
#
_symmetry.space_group_name_H-M   'P 1'
#
loop_
_entity.id
_entity.type
_entity.pdbx_description
1 polymer ?
#
loop_
_entity_poly.entity_id
_entity_poly.type
_entity_poly.pdbx_seq_one_letter_code
_entity_poly.pdbx_strand_id
1 'polypeptide(L)'
;VPGVKENNGCPREKTAEEKKEITIDQIVIQNIKVTPVHFVSNKSYLTDYSKRILDKLIKILFDDKVNMVNMFGYADSQGSDKYNIKLSQSRIESVTAYLTSKGINAKRIIHQKAFGEANPVASNATEEGRLKNRRVEFEIFKMK
;
A
#
# COMPACT_ATOMS: atom_id res chain seq x y z
N VAL A 1 -18.13 -2.81 -5.10
CA VAL A 1 -17.30 -2.32 -4.55
C VAL A 1 -17.26 -2.66 -4.51
N PRO A 2 -17.76 -2.86 -4.52
CA PRO A 2 -17.17 -2.65 -4.15
C PRO A 2 -16.90 -2.71 -3.91
N GLY A 3 -17.99 -2.79 -4.72
CA GLY A 3 -17.12 -2.10 -4.24
C GLY A 3 -17.09 -2.16 -4.03
N VAL A 4 -17.53 -1.99 -4.71
CA VAL A 4 -16.80 -1.42 -4.24
C VAL A 4 -16.78 -1.37 -4.16
N LYS A 5 -17.28 -0.98 -4.41
CA LYS A 5 -16.69 -0.55 -4.05
C LYS A 5 -16.58 -0.38 -3.78
N GLU A 6 -17.14 -0.57 -4.48
CA GLU A 6 -16.46 -0.16 -4.03
C GLU A 6 -16.09 0.24 -3.81
N ASN A 7 -16.79 0.16 -4.57
CA ASN A 7 -15.93 0.81 -4.05
C ASN A 7 -15.66 1.06 -3.93
N ASN A 8 -16.12 1.32 -4.36
CA ASN A 8 -15.34 1.90 -3.84
C ASN A 8 -14.92 2.23 -3.43
N GLY A 9 -15.62 2.02 -3.86
CA GLY A 9 -14.70 2.79 -3.27
C GLY A 9 -14.60 2.87 -2.83
N CYS A 10 -14.83 2.83 -3.05
CA CYS A 10 -14.10 3.26 -2.37
C CYS A 10 -13.93 3.29 -1.97
N PRO A 11 -14.24 3.16 -1.75
CA PRO A 11 -13.54 3.43 -1.08
C PRO A 11 -13.38 3.53 -0.75
N ARG A 12 -13.89 3.43 -0.70
CA ARG A 12 -13.28 3.70 -0.07
C ARG A 12 -13.12 3.94 0.51
N GLU A 13 -13.81 4.15 0.03
CA GLU A 13 -13.42 4.69 1.08
C GLU A 13 -13.37 4.19 2.25
N LYS A 14 -12.70 4.49 2.77
CA LYS A 14 -12.79 3.89 4.07
C LYS A 14 -13.28 4.86 5.11
N THR A 15 -14.14 4.40 6.01
CA THR A 15 -14.71 5.25 7.04
C THR A 15 -13.78 5.32 8.25
N ALA A 16 -14.11 6.21 9.19
CA ALA A 16 -13.35 6.31 10.44
C ALA A 16 -13.42 5.03 11.26
N GLU A 17 -14.54 4.33 11.20
CA GLU A 17 -14.69 3.06 11.91
C GLU A 17 -13.69 2.02 11.45
N GLU A 18 -13.30 2.08 10.21
CA GLU A 18 -12.37 1.12 9.65
C GLU A 18 -10.95 1.31 10.18
N LYS A 19 -10.70 2.42 10.86
CA LYS A 19 -9.41 2.68 11.47
C LYS A 19 -9.33 2.19 12.91
N LYS A 20 -10.44 1.73 13.46
CA LYS A 20 -10.45 1.13 14.78
C LYS A 20 -9.93 -0.29 14.68
N GLU A 21 -9.46 -0.80 15.80
CA GLU A 21 -9.11 -2.20 15.87
C GLU A 21 -10.36 -3.04 15.64
N ILE A 22 -10.29 -3.96 14.68
CA ILE A 22 -11.41 -4.82 14.32
C ILE A 22 -10.96 -6.26 14.50
N THR A 23 -11.76 -7.01 15.26
CA THR A 23 -11.50 -8.44 15.46
C THR A 23 -12.45 -9.24 14.60
N ILE A 24 -11.91 -10.08 13.72
CA ILE A 24 -12.68 -10.99 12.89
C ILE A 24 -12.09 -12.37 13.11
N ASP A 25 -12.78 -13.18 13.91
CA ASP A 25 -12.31 -14.54 14.23
C ASP A 25 -10.83 -14.55 14.63
N GLN A 26 -9.92 -14.77 13.68
CA GLN A 26 -8.50 -14.91 13.95
C GLN A 26 -7.69 -13.73 13.51
N ILE A 27 -8.33 -12.63 13.11
CA ILE A 27 -7.64 -11.46 12.60
C ILE A 27 -7.94 -10.26 13.47
N VAL A 28 -6.90 -9.54 13.87
CA VAL A 28 -7.03 -8.28 14.59
C VAL A 28 -6.34 -7.22 13.73
N ILE A 29 -7.12 -6.26 13.22
CA ILE A 29 -6.57 -5.18 12.43
C ILE A 29 -6.01 -4.12 13.36
N GLN A 30 -4.72 -3.85 13.19
CA GLN A 30 -4.02 -2.87 14.00
C GLN A 30 -4.32 -1.46 13.51
N ASN A 31 -4.46 -0.53 14.44
CA ASN A 31 -4.57 0.87 14.11
C ASN A 31 -3.18 1.52 14.07
N ILE A 32 -2.24 0.84 13.44
CA ILE A 32 -0.87 1.32 13.28
C ILE A 32 -0.81 2.11 11.99
N LYS A 33 -0.46 3.38 12.12
CA LYS A 33 -0.35 4.25 10.96
C LYS A 33 1.03 4.05 10.31
N VAL A 34 1.02 3.64 9.05
CA VAL A 34 2.24 3.45 8.29
C VAL A 34 2.24 4.45 7.13
N THR A 35 3.34 5.18 7.00
CA THR A 35 3.49 6.16 5.93
C THR A 35 3.57 5.46 4.58
N PRO A 36 2.78 5.91 3.59
CA PRO A 36 2.90 5.34 2.25
C PRO A 36 4.25 5.64 1.61
N VAL A 37 4.64 4.80 0.68
CA VAL A 37 5.84 5.00 -0.13
C VAL A 37 5.41 5.62 -1.46
N HIS A 38 6.08 6.69 -1.88
CA HIS A 38 5.79 7.39 -3.13
C HIS A 38 6.84 7.11 -4.19
N PHE A 39 6.47 7.30 -5.45
CA PHE A 39 7.30 6.92 -6.60
C PHE A 39 7.43 8.06 -7.60
N VAL A 40 8.56 8.08 -8.28
CA VAL A 40 8.81 8.97 -9.41
C VAL A 40 7.88 8.57 -10.56
N SER A 41 7.46 9.56 -11.36
CA SER A 41 6.58 9.34 -12.50
C SER A 41 7.13 8.24 -13.41
N ASN A 42 6.26 7.31 -13.80
CA ASN A 42 6.58 6.25 -14.73
C ASN A 42 7.68 5.29 -14.27
N LYS A 43 7.99 5.27 -12.96
CA LYS A 43 9.08 4.44 -12.41
C LYS A 43 8.57 3.61 -11.24
N SER A 44 9.25 2.50 -11.00
CA SER A 44 8.96 1.61 -9.88
C SER A 44 10.17 1.37 -8.98
N TYR A 45 11.28 2.09 -9.20
CA TYR A 45 12.43 1.94 -8.30
C TYR A 45 12.17 2.68 -6.98
N LEU A 46 12.85 2.23 -5.94
CA LEU A 46 12.74 2.84 -4.62
C LEU A 46 13.83 3.90 -4.45
N THR A 47 13.43 5.10 -4.04
CA THR A 47 14.38 6.14 -3.68
C THR A 47 14.96 5.87 -2.29
N ASP A 48 16.05 6.55 -1.95
CA ASP A 48 16.61 6.44 -0.59
C ASP A 48 15.59 6.85 0.47
N TYR A 49 14.82 7.88 0.19
CA TYR A 49 13.76 8.30 1.11
C TYR A 49 12.71 7.20 1.32
N SER A 50 12.30 6.56 0.22
CA SER A 50 11.34 5.45 0.29
C SER A 50 11.90 4.29 1.10
N LYS A 51 13.19 4.00 0.92
CA LYS A 51 13.84 2.92 1.69
C LYS A 51 13.84 3.22 3.17
N ARG A 52 14.06 4.48 3.57
CA ARG A 52 14.00 4.86 4.98
C ARG A 52 12.60 4.66 5.56
N ILE A 53 11.55 4.95 4.78
CA ILE A 53 10.18 4.69 5.21
C ILE A 53 9.95 3.19 5.38
N LEU A 54 10.42 2.39 4.43
CA LEU A 54 10.28 0.94 4.50
C LEU A 54 11.07 0.35 5.66
N ASP A 55 12.21 0.94 6.02
CA ASP A 55 12.97 0.48 7.18
C ASP A 55 12.16 0.60 8.47
N LYS A 56 11.31 1.62 8.58
CA LYS A 56 10.42 1.76 9.73
C LYS A 56 9.35 0.66 9.74
N LEU A 57 8.81 0.33 8.57
CA LEU A 57 7.86 -0.76 8.46
C LEU A 57 8.53 -2.09 8.84
N ILE A 58 9.76 -2.31 8.37
CA ILE A 58 10.53 -3.49 8.69
C ILE A 58 10.71 -3.63 10.20
N LYS A 59 11.01 -2.53 10.88
CA LYS A 59 11.14 -2.54 12.34
C LYS A 59 9.84 -2.98 13.00
N ILE A 60 8.72 -2.46 12.56
CA ILE A 60 7.41 -2.86 13.08
C ILE A 60 7.21 -4.36 12.92
N LEU A 61 7.57 -4.90 11.76
CA LEU A 61 7.41 -6.32 11.47
C LEU A 61 8.37 -7.20 12.29
N PHE A 62 9.57 -6.70 12.56
CA PHE A 62 10.53 -7.44 13.41
C PHE A 62 10.18 -7.37 14.90
N ASP A 63 9.64 -6.23 15.34
CA ASP A 63 9.33 -6.04 16.77
C ASP A 63 8.20 -6.98 17.22
N ASP A 64 7.31 -7.37 16.31
CA ASP A 64 6.23 -8.30 16.63
C ASP A 64 6.05 -9.26 15.45
N LYS A 65 6.45 -10.50 15.66
CA LYS A 65 6.46 -11.52 14.61
C LYS A 65 5.07 -11.96 14.15
N VAL A 66 4.02 -11.61 14.89
CA VAL A 66 2.66 -11.93 14.46
C VAL A 66 2.04 -10.83 13.59
N ASN A 67 2.73 -9.71 13.43
CA ASN A 67 2.28 -8.67 12.52
C ASN A 67 2.38 -9.14 11.07
N MET A 68 1.28 -8.94 10.34
CA MET A 68 1.19 -9.20 8.92
C MET A 68 0.94 -7.89 8.20
N VAL A 69 1.15 -7.86 6.89
CA VAL A 69 0.97 -6.63 6.11
C VAL A 69 0.22 -6.91 4.82
N ASN A 70 -0.71 -6.01 4.50
CA ASN A 70 -1.33 -5.92 3.18
C ASN A 70 -0.75 -4.71 2.46
N MET A 71 -0.60 -4.81 1.15
CA MET A 71 -0.07 -3.74 0.33
C MET A 71 -1.02 -3.39 -0.81
N PHE A 72 -1.15 -2.10 -1.08
CA PHE A 72 -2.02 -1.61 -2.15
C PHE A 72 -1.25 -0.61 -2.99
N GLY A 73 -1.13 -0.89 -4.29
CA GLY A 73 -0.36 -0.06 -5.21
C GLY A 73 -1.23 0.82 -6.07
N TYR A 74 -0.78 2.03 -6.30
CA TYR A 74 -1.52 3.04 -7.05
C TYR A 74 -0.60 3.79 -8.01
N ALA A 75 -1.22 4.37 -9.04
CA ALA A 75 -0.56 5.21 -10.02
C ALA A 75 -1.34 6.52 -10.15
N ASP A 76 -0.74 7.53 -10.82
CA ASP A 76 -1.49 8.70 -11.21
C ASP A 76 -2.28 8.40 -12.50
N SER A 77 -2.94 9.40 -13.07
CA SER A 77 -3.81 9.19 -14.22
C SER A 77 -3.11 9.27 -15.57
N GLN A 78 -1.80 9.36 -15.59
CA GLN A 78 -1.06 9.41 -16.85
C GLN A 78 -0.88 8.01 -17.43
N GLY A 79 -1.18 7.86 -18.73
CA GLY A 79 -1.10 6.58 -19.41
C GLY A 79 -2.42 5.83 -19.40
N SER A 80 -2.43 4.64 -19.99
CA SER A 80 -3.64 3.81 -20.05
C SER A 80 -3.90 3.12 -18.72
N ASP A 81 -5.16 2.72 -18.51
CA ASP A 81 -5.53 1.97 -17.31
C ASP A 81 -4.68 0.69 -17.18
N LYS A 82 -4.54 -0.04 -18.27
CA LYS A 82 -3.78 -1.28 -18.27
C LYS A 82 -2.32 -1.04 -17.90
N TYR A 83 -1.73 0.01 -18.45
CA TYR A 83 -0.35 0.38 -18.14
C TYR A 83 -0.21 0.74 -16.65
N ASN A 84 -1.15 1.51 -16.12
CA ASN A 84 -1.10 1.96 -14.73
C ASN A 84 -1.30 0.82 -13.74
N ILE A 85 -2.10 -0.17 -14.08
CA ILE A 85 -2.23 -1.37 -13.26
C ILE A 85 -0.90 -2.11 -13.21
N LYS A 86 -0.25 -2.30 -14.36
CA LYS A 86 1.06 -2.95 -14.41
C LYS A 86 2.11 -2.17 -13.64
N LEU A 87 2.09 -0.84 -13.75
CA LEU A 87 3.05 0.00 -13.04
C LEU A 87 2.85 -0.09 -11.54
N SER A 88 1.60 -0.06 -11.07
CA SER A 88 1.32 -0.20 -9.65
C SER A 88 1.71 -1.59 -9.14
N GLN A 89 1.55 -2.63 -9.96
CA GLN A 89 2.03 -3.97 -9.61
C GLN A 89 3.55 -4.00 -9.50
N SER A 90 4.26 -3.38 -10.43
CA SER A 90 5.72 -3.30 -10.37
C SER A 90 6.21 -2.58 -9.12
N ARG A 91 5.47 -1.57 -8.68
CA ARG A 91 5.79 -0.84 -7.45
C ARG A 91 5.63 -1.72 -6.22
N ILE A 92 4.55 -2.50 -6.17
CA ILE A 92 4.36 -3.49 -5.11
C ILE A 92 5.51 -4.49 -5.10
N GLU A 93 5.91 -4.96 -6.28
CA GLU A 93 7.01 -5.93 -6.38
C GLU A 93 8.33 -5.35 -5.89
N SER A 94 8.60 -4.09 -6.18
CA SER A 94 9.81 -3.42 -5.69
C SER A 94 9.81 -3.34 -4.16
N VAL A 95 8.68 -3.00 -3.57
CA VAL A 95 8.55 -2.95 -2.11
C VAL A 95 8.73 -4.36 -1.53
N THR A 96 8.06 -5.35 -2.10
CA THR A 96 8.16 -6.74 -1.63
C THR A 96 9.59 -7.23 -1.69
N ALA A 97 10.30 -6.95 -2.79
CA ALA A 97 11.69 -7.36 -2.93
C ALA A 97 12.58 -6.72 -1.86
N TYR A 98 12.33 -5.45 -1.56
CA TYR A 98 13.10 -4.76 -0.52
C TYR A 98 12.86 -5.39 0.85
N LEU A 99 11.59 -5.65 1.20
CA LEU A 99 11.24 -6.24 2.49
C LEU A 99 11.86 -7.63 2.63
N THR A 100 11.76 -8.46 1.60
CA THR A 100 12.31 -9.81 1.67
C THR A 100 13.83 -9.80 1.71
N SER A 101 14.47 -8.86 1.02
CA SER A 101 15.93 -8.72 1.06
C SER A 101 16.43 -8.35 2.46
N LYS A 102 15.57 -7.73 3.27
CA LYS A 102 15.89 -7.33 4.64
C LYS A 102 15.49 -8.39 5.66
N GLY A 103 15.03 -9.54 5.23
CA GLY A 103 14.75 -10.67 6.10
C GLY A 103 13.29 -10.86 6.47
N ILE A 104 12.37 -10.09 5.89
CA ILE A 104 10.94 -10.32 6.11
C ILE A 104 10.50 -11.51 5.29
N ASN A 105 9.91 -12.51 5.95
CA ASN A 105 9.40 -13.69 5.27
C ASN A 105 8.21 -13.27 4.39
N ALA A 106 8.24 -13.71 3.14
CA ALA A 106 7.18 -13.37 2.18
C ALA A 106 5.79 -13.81 2.65
N LYS A 107 5.70 -14.83 3.49
CA LYS A 107 4.43 -15.30 4.05
C LYS A 107 3.76 -14.28 4.95
N ARG A 108 4.47 -13.26 5.38
CA ARG A 108 3.91 -12.19 6.21
C ARG A 108 3.24 -11.10 5.37
N ILE A 109 3.43 -11.14 4.06
CA ILE A 109 2.79 -10.24 3.11
C ILE A 109 1.58 -11.01 2.56
N ILE A 110 0.39 -10.71 3.10
CA ILE A 110 -0.77 -11.58 2.89
C ILE A 110 -1.54 -11.20 1.63
N HIS A 111 -1.83 -9.91 1.46
CA HIS A 111 -2.65 -9.46 0.35
C HIS A 111 -1.94 -8.33 -0.39
N GLN A 112 -1.90 -8.43 -1.71
CA GLN A 112 -1.29 -7.42 -2.55
C GLN A 112 -2.27 -7.13 -3.68
N LYS A 113 -2.56 -5.85 -3.91
CA LYS A 113 -3.47 -5.48 -4.98
C LYS A 113 -3.00 -4.21 -5.67
N ALA A 114 -2.95 -4.28 -7.01
CA ALA A 114 -2.59 -3.15 -7.85
C ALA A 114 -3.87 -2.50 -8.38
N PHE A 115 -4.08 -1.24 -8.01
CA PHE A 115 -5.29 -0.51 -8.38
C PHE A 115 -5.11 0.40 -9.60
N GLY A 116 -3.86 0.63 -10.04
CA GLY A 116 -3.62 1.59 -11.10
C GLY A 116 -4.01 2.99 -10.67
N GLU A 117 -4.76 3.70 -11.50
CA GLU A 117 -5.15 5.09 -11.20
C GLU A 117 -6.41 5.22 -10.35
N ALA A 118 -6.99 4.11 -9.91
CA ALA A 118 -8.19 4.15 -9.06
C ALA A 118 -7.87 4.78 -7.71
N ASN A 119 -8.90 5.33 -7.08
CA ASN A 119 -8.84 5.87 -5.70
C ASN A 119 -7.76 6.94 -5.50
N PRO A 120 -7.74 8.00 -6.31
CA PRO A 120 -6.76 9.06 -6.12
C PRO A 120 -6.97 9.74 -4.77
N VAL A 121 -5.86 10.10 -4.11
CA VAL A 121 -5.91 10.83 -2.84
C VAL A 121 -5.68 12.33 -3.05
N ALA A 122 -5.36 12.75 -4.28
CA ALA A 122 -5.11 14.14 -4.62
C ALA A 122 -5.44 14.36 -6.10
N SER A 123 -5.42 15.61 -6.52
CA SER A 123 -5.73 15.95 -7.91
C SER A 123 -4.64 15.44 -8.86
N ASN A 124 -5.06 14.83 -9.97
CA ASN A 124 -4.15 14.44 -11.04
C ASN A 124 -3.82 15.61 -11.96
N ALA A 125 -4.43 16.78 -11.73
CA ALA A 125 -4.21 17.95 -12.58
C ALA A 125 -2.87 18.64 -12.31
N THR A 126 -2.26 18.39 -11.16
CA THR A 126 -0.98 19.00 -10.79
C THR A 126 0.05 17.92 -10.53
N GLU A 127 1.33 18.28 -10.69
CA GLU A 127 2.40 17.32 -10.38
C GLU A 127 2.44 16.98 -8.88
N GLU A 128 2.16 17.96 -8.03
CA GLU A 128 2.10 17.69 -6.59
C GLU A 128 1.04 16.65 -6.26
N GLY A 129 -0.13 16.77 -6.87
CA GLY A 129 -1.22 15.81 -6.67
C GLY A 129 -0.89 14.45 -7.25
N ARG A 130 -0.31 14.44 -8.45
CA ARG A 130 0.09 13.17 -9.09
C ARG A 130 1.13 12.43 -8.26
N LEU A 131 2.08 13.16 -7.67
CA LEU A 131 3.09 12.54 -6.79
C LEU A 131 2.41 11.83 -5.62
N LYS A 132 1.40 12.46 -5.01
CA LYS A 132 0.68 11.85 -3.89
C LYS A 132 -0.08 10.60 -4.32
N ASN A 133 -0.48 10.52 -5.58
CA ASN A 133 -1.22 9.36 -6.10
C ASN A 133 -0.30 8.19 -6.46
N ARG A 134 0.96 8.46 -6.76
CA ARG A 134 1.93 7.42 -7.10
C ARG A 134 2.48 6.81 -5.80
N ARG A 135 1.77 5.83 -5.27
CA ARG A 135 2.06 5.33 -3.93
C ARG A 135 1.81 3.85 -3.75
N VAL A 136 2.43 3.27 -2.74
CA VAL A 136 2.05 1.98 -2.18
C VAL A 136 1.64 2.22 -0.72
N GLU A 137 0.45 1.78 -0.37
CA GLU A 137 -0.11 1.90 0.98
C GLU A 137 -0.02 0.57 1.69
N PHE A 138 0.00 0.63 3.02
CA PHE A 138 0.16 -0.56 3.86
C PHE A 138 -0.92 -0.64 4.92
N GLU A 139 -1.32 -1.86 5.22
CA GLU A 139 -2.24 -2.14 6.32
C GLU A 139 -1.60 -3.22 7.19
N ILE A 140 -1.43 -2.93 8.48
CA ILE A 140 -0.84 -3.88 9.43
C ILE A 140 -1.94 -4.56 10.22
N PHE A 141 -1.85 -5.88 10.36
CA PHE A 141 -2.81 -6.63 11.14
C PHE A 141 -2.12 -7.82 11.81
N LYS A 142 -2.80 -8.42 12.79
CA LYS A 142 -2.30 -9.59 13.49
C LYS A 142 -3.20 -10.79 13.26
N MET A 143 -2.59 -11.96 13.14
CA MET A 143 -3.31 -13.22 13.16
C MET A 143 -3.32 -13.73 14.60
N LYS A 144 -4.47 -14.16 15.07
CA LYS A 144 -4.61 -14.77 16.40
C LYS A 144 -4.15 -16.22 16.37
#